data_400ad525cb90b3c8b7fff65242cc0ffa
#
_entry.id   400ad525cb90b3c8b7fff65242cc0ffa
#
_cell.length_a   1.000
_cell.length_b   1.000
_cell.length_c   1.000
_cell.angle_alpha   90.00
_cell.angle_beta   90.00
_cell.angle_gamma   90.00
#
_symmetry.space_group_name_H-M   'P 1'
#
loop_
_entity.id
_entity.type
_entity.pdbx_description
1 polymer ?
#
loop_
_entity_poly.entity_id
_entity_poly.type
_entity_poly.pdbx_seq_one_letter_code
_entity_poly.pdbx_strand_id
1 'polypeptide(L)'
;MSKRCGSGGILAFLMLLFSGTSLLPNGEARTYTTNFQRAESPISENGTWINGKTSGLDWADVSTVPGLAFGTQSGSNGYDDSTALLKGAWGPDQSVTATVYARNQRGNKIYEEVEIRLRSAISARRCTGYEILFRSLKNSDSYVQIVRWNGPLGDFTYLADEKGIKCGISNGDTVKATIIGNVITAYINDVPIARAVDSTYSSGNPGMGFFIQGSPAANRDYGFSSFTASDEPGSLPHEGAR
;
A
#
# COMPACT_ATOMS: atom_id res chain seq x y z
N MET A 1 45.63 24.17 -76.93
CA MET A 1 44.59 23.22 -76.63
C MET A 1 44.64 22.91 -75.15
N SER A 2 43.81 23.53 -74.38
CA SER A 2 43.99 23.73 -72.94
C SER A 2 43.26 22.64 -72.16
N LYS A 3 43.94 21.98 -71.23
CA LYS A 3 43.37 21.11 -70.22
C LYS A 3 43.07 21.95 -69.01
N ARG A 4 41.83 21.92 -68.50
CA ARG A 4 41.43 22.44 -67.17
C ARG A 4 41.26 21.30 -66.20
N CYS A 5 41.96 21.41 -65.13
CA CYS A 5 41.95 20.53 -63.95
C CYS A 5 40.79 20.96 -63.06
N GLY A 6 39.90 20.03 -62.71
CA GLY A 6 38.83 20.25 -61.74
C GLY A 6 39.22 19.80 -60.37
N SER A 7 39.18 20.70 -59.43
CA SER A 7 39.43 20.40 -58.01
C SER A 7 38.14 19.87 -57.36
N GLY A 8 38.17 18.64 -56.82
CA GLY A 8 37.13 18.05 -56.03
C GLY A 8 37.22 18.53 -54.59
N GLY A 9 36.20 19.27 -54.15
CA GLY A 9 36.03 19.63 -52.75
C GLY A 9 35.39 18.48 -51.99
N ILE A 10 36.07 18.01 -50.96
CA ILE A 10 35.54 17.03 -49.98
C ILE A 10 34.68 17.79 -48.99
N LEU A 11 33.37 17.54 -49.03
CA LEU A 11 32.43 18.06 -48.05
C LEU A 11 32.44 17.13 -46.84
N ALA A 12 33.04 17.55 -45.73
CA ALA A 12 32.97 16.83 -44.45
C ALA A 12 31.62 17.08 -43.80
N PHE A 13 30.80 16.03 -43.70
CA PHE A 13 29.54 16.06 -42.96
C PHE A 13 29.84 15.87 -41.48
N LEU A 14 29.71 16.96 -40.71
CA LEU A 14 29.85 16.94 -39.25
C LEU A 14 28.52 16.43 -38.68
N MET A 15 28.46 15.13 -38.26
CA MET A 15 27.35 14.57 -37.56
C MET A 15 27.36 15.06 -36.11
N LEU A 16 26.51 16.02 -35.76
CA LEU A 16 26.24 16.36 -34.35
C LEU A 16 25.37 15.26 -33.72
N LEU A 17 25.98 14.44 -32.90
CA LEU A 17 25.25 13.53 -32.00
C LEU A 17 24.63 14.37 -30.88
N PHE A 18 23.35 14.67 -31.00
CA PHE A 18 22.54 15.14 -29.89
C PHE A 18 22.25 13.94 -28.95
N SER A 19 23.03 13.81 -27.89
CA SER A 19 22.65 12.97 -26.75
C SER A 19 21.50 13.66 -26.00
N GLY A 20 20.30 13.41 -26.46
CA GLY A 20 19.08 13.81 -25.73
C GLY A 20 18.98 12.99 -24.45
N THR A 21 19.46 13.53 -23.33
CA THR A 21 19.01 13.06 -22.02
C THR A 21 17.52 13.39 -21.91
N SER A 22 16.66 12.40 -22.11
CA SER A 22 15.25 12.52 -21.77
C SER A 22 15.17 12.65 -20.24
N LEU A 23 15.05 13.87 -19.75
CA LEU A 23 14.55 14.12 -18.40
C LEU A 23 13.12 13.61 -18.40
N LEU A 24 12.89 12.46 -17.77
CA LEU A 24 11.54 12.05 -17.38
C LEU A 24 10.98 13.17 -16.51
N PRO A 25 9.76 13.64 -16.74
CA PRO A 25 9.17 14.62 -15.84
C PRO A 25 9.15 13.98 -14.44
N ASN A 26 9.85 14.60 -13.49
CA ASN A 26 9.67 14.29 -12.09
C ASN A 26 8.19 14.61 -11.79
N GLY A 27 7.34 13.57 -11.75
CA GLY A 27 5.99 13.73 -11.24
C GLY A 27 6.10 14.34 -9.84
N GLU A 28 5.35 15.41 -9.59
CA GLU A 28 5.28 15.93 -8.23
C GLU A 28 4.86 14.79 -7.31
N ALA A 29 5.58 14.65 -6.20
CA ALA A 29 5.28 13.67 -5.19
C ALA A 29 3.86 13.87 -4.68
N ARG A 30 3.12 12.78 -4.58
CA ARG A 30 1.71 12.79 -4.21
C ARG A 30 1.53 12.38 -2.76
N THR A 31 0.75 13.14 -2.03
CA THR A 31 0.34 12.80 -0.66
C THR A 31 -1.17 12.90 -0.54
N TYR A 32 -1.76 11.96 0.17
CA TYR A 32 -3.17 11.95 0.53
C TYR A 32 -3.30 11.68 2.03
N THR A 33 -4.12 12.48 2.72
CA THR A 33 -4.37 12.33 4.15
C THR A 33 -5.85 12.46 4.45
N THR A 34 -6.36 11.59 5.33
CA THR A 34 -7.72 11.64 5.85
C THR A 34 -7.79 11.20 7.32
N ASN A 35 -8.80 11.70 8.02
CA ASN A 35 -9.24 11.26 9.33
C ASN A 35 -10.74 10.88 9.32
N PHE A 36 -11.25 10.53 8.14
CA PHE A 36 -12.57 9.96 7.93
C PHE A 36 -13.71 10.81 8.51
N GLN A 37 -13.91 12.02 7.97
CA GLN A 37 -14.87 12.99 8.50
C GLN A 37 -16.35 12.60 8.30
N ARG A 38 -16.65 11.66 7.40
CA ARG A 38 -18.01 11.33 6.96
C ARG A 38 -18.34 9.87 7.24
N ALA A 39 -19.65 9.61 7.44
CA ALA A 39 -20.20 8.26 7.40
C ALA A 39 -20.46 7.90 5.93
N GLU A 40 -19.75 6.90 5.41
CA GLU A 40 -19.89 6.42 4.04
C GLU A 40 -19.86 4.89 4.00
N SER A 41 -20.67 4.29 3.13
CA SER A 41 -20.72 2.83 2.91
C SER A 41 -21.06 2.54 1.46
N PRO A 42 -20.04 2.17 0.64
CA PRO A 42 -18.61 2.12 0.92
C PRO A 42 -17.96 3.51 1.04
N ILE A 43 -16.72 3.54 1.53
CA ILE A 43 -15.91 4.77 1.57
C ILE A 43 -15.76 5.37 0.17
N SER A 44 -15.89 6.69 0.07
CA SER A 44 -15.80 7.41 -1.20
C SER A 44 -14.88 8.63 -1.11
N GLU A 45 -15.07 9.47 -0.10
CA GLU A 45 -14.41 10.77 0.06
C GLU A 45 -14.35 11.54 -1.26
N ASN A 46 -15.55 11.81 -1.79
CA ASN A 46 -15.76 12.47 -3.10
C ASN A 46 -15.16 11.68 -4.30
N GLY A 47 -15.20 10.36 -4.24
CA GLY A 47 -14.74 9.51 -5.32
C GLY A 47 -13.23 9.28 -5.37
N THR A 48 -12.52 9.58 -4.28
CA THR A 48 -11.06 9.35 -4.15
C THR A 48 -10.72 7.88 -4.00
N TRP A 49 -11.65 7.07 -3.44
CA TRP A 49 -11.42 5.66 -3.19
C TRP A 49 -12.03 4.75 -4.27
N ILE A 50 -11.35 3.66 -4.55
CA ILE A 50 -11.83 2.53 -5.34
C ILE A 50 -12.17 1.42 -4.35
N ASN A 51 -13.41 0.93 -4.39
CA ASN A 51 -13.88 -0.13 -3.51
C ASN A 51 -13.93 -1.47 -4.24
N GLY A 52 -13.64 -2.55 -3.52
CA GLY A 52 -13.52 -3.88 -4.09
C GLY A 52 -14.80 -4.34 -4.79
N LYS A 53 -15.95 -4.33 -4.13
CA LYS A 53 -17.22 -4.77 -4.72
C LYS A 53 -17.65 -3.93 -5.91
N THR A 54 -17.44 -2.62 -5.88
CA THR A 54 -17.75 -1.73 -7.02
C THR A 54 -16.91 -2.08 -8.25
N SER A 55 -15.72 -2.61 -8.07
CA SER A 55 -14.85 -3.11 -9.15
C SER A 55 -15.12 -4.57 -9.52
N GLY A 56 -16.13 -5.22 -8.90
CA GLY A 56 -16.45 -6.63 -9.11
C GLY A 56 -15.54 -7.60 -8.36
N LEU A 57 -14.83 -7.14 -7.35
CA LEU A 57 -14.02 -7.99 -6.49
C LEU A 57 -14.93 -8.83 -5.58
N ASP A 58 -14.53 -10.07 -5.29
CA ASP A 58 -15.25 -11.01 -4.43
C ASP A 58 -15.06 -10.71 -2.92
N TRP A 59 -14.44 -9.58 -2.57
CA TRP A 59 -14.10 -9.16 -1.22
C TRP A 59 -15.03 -8.06 -0.70
N ALA A 60 -14.98 -7.80 0.60
CA ALA A 60 -15.81 -6.81 1.24
C ALA A 60 -15.35 -5.37 0.94
N ASP A 61 -16.21 -4.41 1.22
CA ASP A 61 -15.91 -2.98 1.12
C ASP A 61 -15.43 -2.43 2.46
N VAL A 62 -14.74 -1.29 2.42
CA VAL A 62 -14.45 -0.46 3.60
C VAL A 62 -15.58 0.53 3.79
N SER A 63 -16.02 0.73 5.03
CA SER A 63 -16.97 1.76 5.43
C SER A 63 -16.37 2.71 6.44
N THR A 64 -16.98 3.90 6.59
CA THR A 64 -16.52 4.90 7.54
C THR A 64 -17.68 5.43 8.40
N VAL A 65 -17.33 5.87 9.60
CA VAL A 65 -18.06 6.83 10.41
C VAL A 65 -17.10 7.96 10.80
N PRO A 66 -17.57 9.12 11.28
CA PRO A 66 -16.64 10.18 11.67
C PRO A 66 -15.55 9.68 12.62
N GLY A 67 -14.29 9.81 12.20
CA GLY A 67 -13.10 9.38 12.95
C GLY A 67 -12.75 7.91 12.86
N LEU A 68 -13.40 7.09 12.01
CA LEU A 68 -13.09 5.66 11.91
C LEU A 68 -13.39 5.10 10.51
N ALA A 69 -12.40 4.42 9.93
CA ALA A 69 -12.57 3.48 8.82
C ALA A 69 -12.49 2.05 9.35
N PHE A 70 -13.38 1.18 8.86
CA PHE A 70 -13.53 -0.19 9.34
C PHE A 70 -14.03 -1.13 8.24
N GLY A 71 -13.87 -2.43 8.47
CA GLY A 71 -14.31 -3.47 7.55
C GLY A 71 -15.82 -3.75 7.60
N THR A 72 -16.31 -4.45 6.58
CA THR A 72 -17.71 -4.86 6.44
C THR A 72 -17.89 -6.35 6.20
N GLN A 73 -16.86 -7.15 6.52
CA GLN A 73 -16.89 -8.60 6.34
C GLN A 73 -17.94 -9.27 7.21
N SER A 74 -18.42 -10.43 6.75
CA SER A 74 -19.35 -11.28 7.53
C SER A 74 -18.69 -11.96 8.72
N GLY A 75 -17.37 -12.09 8.72
CA GLY A 75 -16.61 -12.81 9.75
C GLY A 75 -16.75 -14.33 9.68
N SER A 76 -17.48 -14.83 8.70
CA SER A 76 -17.84 -16.25 8.67
C SER A 76 -16.83 -17.14 8.02
N ASN A 77 -16.06 -16.67 7.04
CA ASN A 77 -14.99 -17.44 6.38
C ASN A 77 -14.30 -16.67 5.28
N GLY A 78 -13.08 -17.11 4.98
CA GLY A 78 -12.36 -16.75 3.77
C GLY A 78 -11.46 -15.55 3.94
N TYR A 79 -10.85 -15.18 2.86
CA TYR A 79 -9.89 -14.11 2.75
C TYR A 79 -10.53 -12.94 1.97
N ASP A 80 -11.82 -12.67 2.27
CA ASP A 80 -12.65 -11.64 1.64
C ASP A 80 -12.48 -10.26 2.31
N ASP A 81 -11.25 -9.90 2.59
CA ASP A 81 -10.85 -8.71 3.33
C ASP A 81 -11.51 -7.46 2.77
N SER A 82 -11.98 -6.59 3.66
CA SER A 82 -12.51 -5.31 3.25
C SER A 82 -11.40 -4.47 2.63
N THR A 83 -11.52 -4.11 1.35
CA THR A 83 -10.44 -3.48 0.59
C THR A 83 -10.88 -2.17 -0.05
N ALA A 84 -10.06 -1.12 0.13
CA ALA A 84 -10.18 0.15 -0.58
C ALA A 84 -8.81 0.67 -1.01
N LEU A 85 -8.69 1.10 -2.27
CA LEU A 85 -7.47 1.67 -2.84
C LEU A 85 -7.69 3.13 -3.24
N LEU A 86 -6.67 3.96 -3.09
CA LEU A 86 -6.69 5.33 -3.60
C LEU A 86 -6.66 5.35 -5.13
N LYS A 87 -7.45 6.22 -5.74
CA LYS A 87 -7.46 6.43 -7.19
C LYS A 87 -6.25 7.20 -7.70
N GLY A 88 -6.01 7.08 -8.99
CA GLY A 88 -5.02 7.83 -9.75
C GLY A 88 -3.72 7.08 -9.94
N ALA A 89 -2.75 7.75 -10.55
CA ALA A 89 -1.41 7.22 -10.73
C ALA A 89 -0.58 7.54 -9.48
N TRP A 90 0.07 6.52 -8.94
CA TRP A 90 0.98 6.62 -7.80
C TRP A 90 2.37 6.15 -8.24
N GLY A 91 3.39 6.81 -7.73
CA GLY A 91 4.77 6.40 -7.95
C GLY A 91 5.06 4.99 -7.40
N PRO A 92 6.14 4.36 -7.87
CA PRO A 92 6.48 2.98 -7.45
C PRO A 92 6.93 2.90 -6.00
N ASP A 93 7.60 3.92 -5.47
CA ASP A 93 8.01 3.98 -4.08
C ASP A 93 6.88 4.60 -3.27
N GLN A 94 6.37 3.84 -2.31
CA GLN A 94 5.17 4.23 -1.58
C GLN A 94 5.38 4.08 -0.08
N SER A 95 4.74 4.95 0.66
CA SER A 95 4.59 4.82 2.11
C SER A 95 3.14 5.04 2.51
N VAL A 96 2.68 4.27 3.47
CA VAL A 96 1.39 4.47 4.14
C VAL A 96 1.61 4.47 5.64
N THR A 97 1.01 5.43 6.32
CA THR A 97 0.96 5.50 7.80
C THR A 97 -0.50 5.64 8.22
N ALA A 98 -0.91 4.88 9.22
CA ALA A 98 -2.26 4.93 9.75
C ALA A 98 -2.25 4.84 11.28
N THR A 99 -3.21 5.51 11.94
CA THR A 99 -3.40 5.40 13.38
C THR A 99 -4.44 4.33 13.67
N VAL A 100 -4.08 3.38 14.50
CA VAL A 100 -4.93 2.27 14.89
C VAL A 100 -6.03 2.73 15.84
N TYR A 101 -7.25 2.33 15.54
CA TYR A 101 -8.37 2.33 16.46
C TYR A 101 -8.59 0.90 16.94
N ALA A 102 -8.60 0.67 18.24
CA ALA A 102 -8.89 -0.64 18.84
C ALA A 102 -9.64 -0.46 20.15
N ARG A 103 -10.90 -0.87 20.17
CA ARG A 103 -11.78 -0.71 21.32
C ARG A 103 -11.84 -1.94 22.21
N ASN A 104 -11.97 -3.12 21.60
CA ASN A 104 -12.13 -4.40 22.29
C ASN A 104 -11.25 -5.44 21.60
N GLN A 105 -10.02 -5.61 22.06
CA GLN A 105 -9.13 -6.66 21.56
C GLN A 105 -9.58 -8.01 22.11
N ARG A 106 -10.19 -8.86 21.28
CA ARG A 106 -10.92 -10.05 21.73
C ARG A 106 -10.08 -11.32 21.88
N GLY A 107 -8.78 -11.22 21.75
CA GLY A 107 -7.88 -12.34 21.99
C GLY A 107 -7.99 -13.49 20.98
N ASN A 108 -7.74 -14.74 21.41
CA ASN A 108 -7.43 -15.86 20.53
C ASN A 108 -8.64 -16.49 19.79
N LYS A 109 -9.84 -15.99 19.97
CA LYS A 109 -11.04 -16.55 19.34
C LYS A 109 -11.55 -15.73 18.15
N ILE A 110 -11.08 -14.50 18.02
CA ILE A 110 -11.45 -13.58 16.94
C ILE A 110 -10.14 -13.03 16.37
N TYR A 111 -10.00 -13.14 15.07
CA TYR A 111 -8.89 -12.53 14.34
C TYR A 111 -9.38 -11.20 13.79
N GLU A 112 -8.76 -10.13 14.22
CA GLU A 112 -9.01 -8.75 13.79
C GLU A 112 -7.70 -8.20 13.26
N GLU A 113 -7.68 -7.78 11.99
CA GLU A 113 -6.48 -7.28 11.35
C GLU A 113 -6.74 -5.93 10.70
N VAL A 114 -5.82 -5.00 10.90
CA VAL A 114 -5.73 -3.77 10.13
C VAL A 114 -4.63 -3.94 9.10
N GLU A 115 -4.87 -3.47 7.87
CA GLU A 115 -4.04 -3.79 6.73
C GLU A 115 -3.67 -2.54 5.95
N ILE A 116 -2.43 -2.48 5.51
CA ILE A 116 -1.94 -1.50 4.54
C ILE A 116 -1.75 -2.19 3.20
N ARG A 117 -2.24 -1.56 2.14
CA ARG A 117 -2.04 -2.02 0.76
C ARG A 117 -1.00 -1.14 0.06
N LEU A 118 -0.04 -1.75 -0.64
CA LEU A 118 0.97 -1.07 -1.44
C LEU A 118 1.04 -1.69 -2.84
N ARG A 119 1.24 -0.85 -3.86
CA ARG A 119 1.28 -1.27 -5.27
C ARG A 119 0.15 -2.23 -5.63
N SER A 120 -1.03 -1.95 -5.09
CA SER A 120 -2.18 -2.83 -5.26
C SER A 120 -3.05 -2.40 -6.43
N ALA A 121 -3.69 -3.39 -7.06
CA ALA A 121 -4.68 -3.20 -8.10
C ALA A 121 -5.84 -4.17 -7.90
N ILE A 122 -7.07 -3.67 -8.07
CA ILE A 122 -8.29 -4.46 -7.99
C ILE A 122 -9.08 -4.38 -9.28
N SER A 123 -9.61 -5.51 -9.67
CA SER A 123 -10.50 -5.68 -10.82
C SER A 123 -11.47 -6.82 -10.54
N ALA A 124 -12.35 -7.14 -11.49
CA ALA A 124 -13.29 -8.25 -11.31
C ALA A 124 -12.55 -9.54 -10.89
N ARG A 125 -12.89 -10.07 -9.70
CA ARG A 125 -12.36 -11.32 -9.11
C ARG A 125 -10.84 -11.36 -8.91
N ARG A 126 -10.16 -10.21 -8.92
CA ARG A 126 -8.71 -10.17 -8.81
C ARG A 126 -8.25 -8.99 -7.97
N CYS A 127 -7.42 -9.29 -6.96
CA CYS A 127 -6.59 -8.32 -6.27
C CYS A 127 -5.12 -8.72 -6.41
N THR A 128 -4.26 -7.78 -6.75
CA THR A 128 -2.81 -7.98 -6.83
C THR A 128 -2.12 -6.89 -6.05
N GLY A 129 -0.89 -7.12 -5.63
CA GLY A 129 -0.09 -6.15 -4.88
C GLY A 129 0.36 -6.71 -3.54
N TYR A 130 0.78 -5.83 -2.66
CA TYR A 130 1.29 -6.20 -1.35
C TYR A 130 0.33 -5.74 -0.26
N GLU A 131 0.11 -6.62 0.70
CA GLU A 131 -0.62 -6.37 1.92
C GLU A 131 0.31 -6.54 3.09
N ILE A 132 0.26 -5.58 3.98
CA ILE A 132 0.97 -5.61 5.25
C ILE A 132 -0.08 -5.55 6.34
N LEU A 133 -0.27 -6.69 7.00
CA LEU A 133 -1.29 -6.87 8.02
C LEU A 133 -0.72 -6.87 9.43
N PHE A 134 -1.48 -6.30 10.35
CA PHE A 134 -1.16 -6.19 11.76
C PHE A 134 -2.35 -6.71 12.56
N ARG A 135 -2.13 -7.78 13.34
CA ARG A 135 -3.20 -8.27 14.20
C ARG A 135 -3.52 -7.27 15.30
N SER A 136 -4.80 -6.89 15.40
CA SER A 136 -5.31 -5.98 16.43
C SER A 136 -5.35 -6.65 17.81
N LEU A 137 -4.16 -6.93 18.34
CA LEU A 137 -3.93 -7.64 19.59
C LEU A 137 -2.57 -7.22 20.15
N LYS A 138 -2.39 -7.26 21.49
CA LYS A 138 -1.10 -6.99 22.12
C LYS A 138 -0.75 -8.05 23.17
N ASN A 139 -0.34 -9.21 22.69
CA ASN A 139 0.15 -10.33 23.52
C ASN A 139 1.10 -11.22 22.73
N SER A 140 1.37 -12.43 23.23
CA SER A 140 2.24 -13.41 22.56
C SER A 140 1.72 -13.92 21.21
N ASP A 141 0.41 -13.80 20.96
CA ASP A 141 -0.23 -14.26 19.72
C ASP A 141 -0.35 -13.16 18.66
N SER A 142 0.19 -11.97 18.94
CA SER A 142 0.28 -10.87 17.97
C SER A 142 1.20 -11.26 16.82
N TYR A 143 0.88 -10.78 15.63
CA TYR A 143 1.72 -10.97 14.45
C TYR A 143 1.66 -9.77 13.51
N VAL A 144 2.71 -9.65 12.69
CA VAL A 144 2.80 -8.79 11.52
C VAL A 144 3.20 -9.66 10.34
N GLN A 145 2.43 -9.62 9.27
CA GLN A 145 2.73 -10.40 8.08
C GLN A 145 2.84 -9.47 6.87
N ILE A 146 3.71 -9.83 5.93
CA ILE A 146 3.79 -9.23 4.60
C ILE A 146 3.40 -10.31 3.61
N VAL A 147 2.33 -10.07 2.86
CA VAL A 147 1.85 -11.01 1.84
C VAL A 147 1.80 -10.35 0.48
N ARG A 148 1.92 -11.16 -0.56
CA ARG A 148 1.70 -10.80 -1.94
C ARG A 148 0.43 -11.49 -2.43
N TRP A 149 -0.55 -10.72 -2.85
CA TRP A 149 -1.74 -11.22 -3.52
C TRP A 149 -1.45 -11.50 -5.00
N ASN A 150 -1.81 -12.69 -5.47
CA ASN A 150 -1.49 -13.16 -6.82
C ASN A 150 -2.68 -13.01 -7.78
N GLY A 151 -3.84 -12.60 -7.28
CA GLY A 151 -5.03 -12.31 -8.07
C GLY A 151 -6.31 -12.88 -7.46
N PRO A 152 -6.62 -14.16 -7.63
CA PRO A 152 -7.85 -14.75 -7.12
C PRO A 152 -7.96 -14.70 -5.59
N LEU A 153 -9.20 -14.75 -5.09
CA LEU A 153 -9.47 -14.84 -3.65
C LEU A 153 -8.77 -16.06 -3.03
N GLY A 154 -8.05 -15.84 -1.94
CA GLY A 154 -7.28 -16.87 -1.24
C GLY A 154 -5.95 -17.26 -1.90
N ASP A 155 -5.61 -16.67 -3.04
CA ASP A 155 -4.32 -16.91 -3.72
C ASP A 155 -3.31 -15.82 -3.33
N PHE A 156 -2.54 -16.09 -2.29
CA PHE A 156 -1.49 -15.21 -1.80
C PHE A 156 -0.25 -15.98 -1.38
N THR A 157 0.86 -15.25 -1.25
CA THR A 157 2.16 -15.79 -0.84
C THR A 157 2.66 -15.02 0.38
N TYR A 158 2.99 -15.72 1.46
CA TYR A 158 3.68 -15.11 2.60
C TYR A 158 5.11 -14.74 2.21
N LEU A 159 5.48 -13.48 2.41
CA LEU A 159 6.84 -12.95 2.21
C LEU A 159 7.57 -12.75 3.54
N ALA A 160 6.84 -12.44 4.61
CA ALA A 160 7.34 -12.39 5.98
C ALA A 160 6.21 -12.72 6.96
N ASP A 161 6.56 -13.33 8.11
CA ASP A 161 5.63 -13.71 9.20
C ASP A 161 6.35 -13.55 10.55
N GLU A 162 6.19 -12.39 11.19
CA GLU A 162 6.76 -12.06 12.48
C GLU A 162 5.70 -12.22 13.58
N LYS A 163 6.08 -12.81 14.73
CA LYS A 163 5.16 -13.14 15.83
C LYS A 163 5.66 -12.66 17.18
N GLY A 164 4.74 -12.59 18.11
CA GLY A 164 5.00 -12.29 19.52
C GLY A 164 4.68 -10.86 19.91
N ILE A 165 4.92 -10.53 21.15
CA ILE A 165 4.52 -9.25 21.79
C ILE A 165 5.05 -8.01 21.07
N LYS A 166 6.21 -8.10 20.40
CA LYS A 166 6.79 -7.02 19.61
C LYS A 166 5.93 -6.62 18.40
N CYS A 167 5.07 -7.52 17.93
CA CYS A 167 4.13 -7.33 16.83
C CYS A 167 2.77 -6.78 17.29
N GLY A 168 2.60 -6.58 18.59
CA GLY A 168 1.34 -6.17 19.17
C GLY A 168 1.03 -4.70 18.96
N ILE A 169 -0.21 -4.41 18.60
CA ILE A 169 -0.75 -3.06 18.44
C ILE A 169 -1.89 -2.81 19.42
N SER A 170 -2.06 -1.54 19.78
CA SER A 170 -3.12 -1.05 20.65
C SER A 170 -3.78 0.20 20.06
N ASN A 171 -4.87 0.63 20.66
CA ASN A 171 -5.51 1.88 20.27
C ASN A 171 -4.54 3.08 20.36
N GLY A 172 -4.46 3.86 19.31
CA GLY A 172 -3.57 5.03 19.20
C GLY A 172 -2.16 4.72 18.70
N ASP A 173 -1.75 3.45 18.60
CA ASP A 173 -0.48 3.09 17.96
C ASP A 173 -0.51 3.48 16.47
N THR A 174 0.65 3.82 15.92
CA THR A 174 0.81 4.01 14.47
C THR A 174 1.34 2.76 13.82
N VAL A 175 0.73 2.35 12.73
CA VAL A 175 1.26 1.33 11.82
C VAL A 175 1.69 2.01 10.53
N LYS A 176 2.83 1.56 9.99
CA LYS A 176 3.38 2.11 8.75
C LYS A 176 3.92 0.99 7.90
N ALA A 177 3.74 1.11 6.60
CA ALA A 177 4.42 0.27 5.62
C ALA A 177 5.06 1.12 4.53
N THR A 178 6.22 0.69 4.08
CA THR A 178 6.93 1.30 2.95
C THR A 178 7.30 0.25 1.93
N ILE A 179 7.31 0.63 0.66
CA ILE A 179 7.96 -0.10 -0.41
C ILE A 179 8.89 0.86 -1.15
N ILE A 180 10.20 0.61 -1.08
CA ILE A 180 11.24 1.41 -1.73
C ILE A 180 12.06 0.46 -2.62
N GLY A 181 12.07 0.71 -3.93
CA GLY A 181 12.58 -0.26 -4.89
C GLY A 181 11.81 -1.58 -4.78
N ASN A 182 12.44 -2.64 -4.32
CA ASN A 182 11.83 -3.95 -4.08
C ASN A 182 11.79 -4.35 -2.59
N VAL A 183 12.08 -3.43 -1.70
CA VAL A 183 12.13 -3.66 -0.25
C VAL A 183 10.85 -3.18 0.39
N ILE A 184 10.13 -4.08 1.05
CA ILE A 184 8.91 -3.82 1.80
C ILE A 184 9.27 -3.87 3.29
N THR A 185 8.88 -2.85 4.04
CA THR A 185 9.13 -2.80 5.49
C THR A 185 7.86 -2.38 6.24
N ALA A 186 7.53 -3.13 7.28
CA ALA A 186 6.44 -2.86 8.20
C ALA A 186 6.98 -2.26 9.51
N TYR A 187 6.28 -1.26 10.05
CA TYR A 187 6.66 -0.57 11.28
C TYR A 187 5.47 -0.47 12.23
N ILE A 188 5.76 -0.49 13.52
CA ILE A 188 4.84 -0.12 14.62
C ILE A 188 5.52 1.01 15.40
N ASN A 189 4.88 2.18 15.51
CA ASN A 189 5.42 3.36 16.20
C ASN A 189 6.84 3.71 15.72
N ASP A 190 7.04 3.72 14.40
CA ASP A 190 8.31 3.94 13.69
C ASP A 190 9.42 2.90 13.94
N VAL A 191 9.14 1.86 14.72
CA VAL A 191 10.07 0.74 14.92
C VAL A 191 9.85 -0.30 13.81
N PRO A 192 10.88 -0.67 13.02
CA PRO A 192 10.75 -1.71 12.01
C PRO A 192 10.51 -3.08 12.66
N ILE A 193 9.48 -3.79 12.20
CA ILE A 193 9.04 -5.08 12.77
C ILE A 193 9.26 -6.22 11.78
N ALA A 194 8.89 -6.03 10.51
CA ALA A 194 9.01 -7.05 9.48
C ALA A 194 9.58 -6.45 8.19
N ARG A 195 10.31 -7.27 7.42
CA ARG A 195 10.92 -6.86 6.16
C ARG A 195 10.85 -8.00 5.15
N ALA A 196 10.54 -7.67 3.90
CA ALA A 196 10.57 -8.60 2.77
C ALA A 196 11.23 -7.95 1.54
N VAL A 197 11.66 -8.78 0.60
CA VAL A 197 12.16 -8.33 -0.70
C VAL A 197 11.38 -9.06 -1.78
N ASP A 198 10.64 -8.33 -2.60
CA ASP A 198 9.87 -8.88 -3.72
C ASP A 198 9.75 -7.86 -4.84
N SER A 199 9.91 -8.29 -6.09
CA SER A 199 9.89 -7.45 -7.29
C SER A 199 8.73 -7.80 -8.25
N THR A 200 7.76 -8.60 -7.80
CA THR A 200 6.67 -9.07 -8.65
C THR A 200 5.81 -7.92 -9.17
N TYR A 201 5.50 -6.95 -8.31
CA TYR A 201 4.72 -5.77 -8.68
C TYR A 201 5.57 -4.50 -8.57
N SER A 202 5.73 -3.81 -9.71
CA SER A 202 6.48 -2.56 -9.80
C SER A 202 5.61 -1.31 -9.73
N SER A 203 4.28 -1.45 -9.77
CA SER A 203 3.32 -0.35 -9.77
C SER A 203 1.98 -0.77 -9.18
N GLY A 204 1.12 0.20 -8.93
CA GLY A 204 -0.20 0.03 -8.34
C GLY A 204 -0.48 1.13 -7.31
N ASN A 205 -1.57 1.01 -6.59
CA ASN A 205 -2.07 2.06 -5.72
C ASN A 205 -1.90 1.69 -4.24
N PRO A 206 -1.63 2.67 -3.37
CA PRO A 206 -1.72 2.45 -1.94
C PRO A 206 -3.18 2.36 -1.49
N GLY A 207 -3.41 1.75 -0.33
CA GLY A 207 -4.74 1.61 0.22
C GLY A 207 -4.75 0.99 1.60
N MET A 208 -5.93 0.57 2.02
CA MET A 208 -6.17 -0.08 3.30
C MET A 208 -7.05 -1.30 3.15
N GLY A 209 -6.99 -2.17 4.13
CA GLY A 209 -7.87 -3.30 4.30
C GLY A 209 -8.12 -3.62 5.76
N PHE A 210 -9.10 -4.49 5.98
CA PHE A 210 -9.46 -5.00 7.30
C PHE A 210 -9.95 -6.44 7.16
N PHE A 211 -9.45 -7.31 8.01
CA PHE A 211 -9.90 -8.69 8.11
C PHE A 211 -10.55 -8.97 9.46
N ILE A 212 -11.62 -9.76 9.45
CA ILE A 212 -12.21 -10.33 10.64
C ILE A 212 -12.57 -11.79 10.43
N GLN A 213 -12.21 -12.61 11.40
CA GLN A 213 -12.70 -13.97 11.50
C GLN A 213 -13.30 -14.18 12.89
N GLY A 214 -14.55 -14.61 12.96
CA GLY A 214 -15.24 -14.99 14.17
C GLY A 214 -16.57 -14.27 14.38
N SER A 215 -16.65 -12.94 14.43
CA SER A 215 -17.90 -12.22 14.66
C SER A 215 -17.98 -10.91 13.91
N PRO A 216 -18.94 -10.73 12.99
CA PRO A 216 -19.10 -9.48 12.23
C PRO A 216 -19.49 -8.29 13.13
N ALA A 217 -20.00 -8.54 14.32
CA ALA A 217 -20.32 -7.48 15.29
C ALA A 217 -19.09 -6.71 15.76
N ALA A 218 -17.87 -7.26 15.58
CA ALA A 218 -16.63 -6.63 15.96
C ALA A 218 -16.03 -5.72 14.88
N ASN A 219 -16.59 -5.64 13.67
CA ASN A 219 -16.06 -4.78 12.60
C ASN A 219 -15.82 -3.32 13.02
N ARG A 220 -16.61 -2.78 13.96
CA ARG A 220 -16.44 -1.41 14.48
C ARG A 220 -15.62 -1.33 15.76
N ASP A 221 -15.03 -2.42 16.20
CA ASP A 221 -14.20 -2.45 17.40
C ASP A 221 -12.72 -2.18 17.05
N TYR A 222 -12.36 -2.26 15.77
CA TYR A 222 -11.00 -2.01 15.26
C TYR A 222 -11.04 -1.34 13.88
N GLY A 223 -9.94 -0.71 13.50
CA GLY A 223 -9.82 0.00 12.23
C GLY A 223 -8.74 1.07 12.25
N PHE A 224 -8.90 2.09 11.39
CA PHE A 224 -8.03 3.25 11.36
C PHE A 224 -8.77 4.53 11.71
N SER A 225 -8.20 5.35 12.59
CA SER A 225 -8.71 6.70 12.89
C SER A 225 -8.10 7.79 12.02
N SER A 226 -6.95 7.52 11.38
CA SER A 226 -6.34 8.36 10.36
C SER A 226 -5.58 7.51 9.36
N PHE A 227 -5.36 8.06 8.16
CA PHE A 227 -4.62 7.40 7.09
C PHE A 227 -3.88 8.44 6.25
N THR A 228 -2.61 8.18 5.98
CA THR A 228 -1.79 9.00 5.07
C THR A 228 -1.04 8.09 4.13
N ALA A 229 -1.14 8.33 2.82
CA ALA A 229 -0.33 7.69 1.80
C ALA A 229 0.53 8.72 1.09
N SER A 230 1.76 8.34 0.73
CA SER A 230 2.67 9.16 -0.06
C SER A 230 3.46 8.30 -1.03
N ASP A 231 3.80 8.85 -2.20
CA ASP A 231 4.76 8.31 -3.14
C ASP A 231 6.06 9.14 -3.20
N GLU A 232 6.26 10.02 -2.23
CA GLU A 232 7.59 10.59 -1.98
C GLU A 232 8.49 9.48 -1.44
N PRO A 233 9.66 9.24 -2.03
CA PRO A 233 10.69 8.43 -1.39
C PRO A 233 11.04 9.13 -0.07
N GLY A 234 10.63 8.54 1.03
CA GLY A 234 10.89 9.09 2.35
C GLY A 234 12.37 9.38 2.47
N SER A 235 12.74 10.61 2.79
CA SER A 235 14.09 10.93 3.18
C SER A 235 14.44 10.02 4.35
N LEU A 236 15.28 9.02 4.09
CA LEU A 236 15.91 8.27 5.15
C LEU A 236 16.52 9.30 6.10
N PRO A 237 16.33 9.18 7.42
CA PRO A 237 17.07 10.03 8.34
C PRO A 237 18.54 9.90 7.95
N HIS A 238 19.18 11.01 7.60
CA HIS A 238 20.62 11.06 7.34
C HIS A 238 21.28 10.44 8.57
N GLU A 239 21.86 9.25 8.43
CA GLU A 239 22.88 8.80 9.38
C GLU A 239 23.94 9.88 9.39
N GLY A 240 23.94 10.64 10.47
CA GLY A 240 24.93 11.69 10.68
C GLY A 240 26.33 11.10 10.54
N ALA A 241 27.06 11.61 9.56
CA ALA A 241 28.48 11.36 9.45
C ALA A 241 29.14 11.68 10.81
N ARG A 242 29.72 10.68 11.41
CA ARG A 242 30.70 10.84 12.49
C ARG A 242 32.09 10.74 11.91
#